data_f20c539c87d91f08938d48276e257cf8
#
_entry.id   f20c539c87d91f08938d48276e257cf8
#
_cell.length_a   1.000
_cell.length_b   1.000
_cell.length_c   1.000
_cell.angle_alpha   90.00
_cell.angle_beta   90.00
_cell.angle_gamma   90.00
#
_symmetry.space_group_name_H-M   'P 1'
#
loop_
_entity.id
_entity.type
_entity.pdbx_description
1 polymer ?
#
loop_
_entity_poly.entity_id
_entity_poly.type
_entity_poly.pdbx_seq_one_letter_code
_entity_poly.pdbx_strand_id
1 'polypeptide(L)'
;SRTNFYKRILFPNANHIIWSSSDTTLPKDISKKEFDKNPVLDRFKHQLETSGIKTNKVMIPDFNWACQNIDEIKNKFKLNKYIILFPFCSPHLTIKKWPHYNKFIDMVKNQFKDEYEIVVAPGPLEIPMTKDINAVSILNNGKALTISELATLIKDSSYVIANDTGPAHMAAHLGVKGLTLFGSHTTAYKVSIERENFKAIQVADLNKLTPEKVFEKFTSSLN
;
A
#
# COMPACT_ATOMS: atom_id res chain seq x y z
N SER A 1 -19.81 -10.10 13.95
CA SER A 1 -18.95 -9.33 13.02
C SER A 1 -19.78 -8.24 12.34
N ARG A 2 -19.15 -7.23 11.75
CA ARG A 2 -19.83 -6.16 10.96
C ARG A 2 -20.67 -6.76 9.84
N THR A 3 -20.20 -7.81 9.20
CA THR A 3 -20.93 -8.53 8.14
C THR A 3 -22.26 -9.08 8.62
N ASN A 4 -22.31 -9.69 9.81
CA ASN A 4 -23.56 -10.18 10.39
C ASN A 4 -24.54 -9.05 10.75
N PHE A 5 -24.05 -7.90 11.17
CA PHE A 5 -24.84 -6.71 11.40
C PHE A 5 -25.49 -6.23 10.10
N TYR A 6 -24.71 -6.04 9.04
CA TYR A 6 -25.23 -5.65 7.72
C TYR A 6 -26.22 -6.67 7.15
N LYS A 7 -25.95 -7.97 7.29
CA LYS A 7 -26.88 -9.02 6.87
C LYS A 7 -28.26 -8.83 7.48
N ARG A 8 -28.32 -8.62 8.81
CA ARG A 8 -29.58 -8.48 9.54
C ARG A 8 -30.35 -7.22 9.17
N ILE A 9 -29.67 -6.12 8.91
CA ILE A 9 -30.31 -4.83 8.61
C ILE A 9 -30.73 -4.72 7.14
N LEU A 10 -29.80 -5.03 6.23
CA LEU A 10 -30.03 -4.80 4.79
C LEU A 10 -30.83 -5.93 4.13
N PHE A 11 -30.74 -7.14 4.67
CA PHE A 11 -31.35 -8.33 4.06
C PHE A 11 -32.03 -9.23 5.08
N PRO A 12 -32.96 -8.72 5.91
CA PRO A 12 -33.56 -9.49 7.01
C PRO A 12 -34.32 -10.75 6.54
N ASN A 13 -34.91 -10.70 5.34
CA ASN A 13 -35.75 -11.75 4.77
C ASN A 13 -35.12 -12.45 3.57
N ALA A 14 -33.82 -12.25 3.30
CA ALA A 14 -33.18 -12.81 2.10
C ALA A 14 -32.64 -14.21 2.36
N ASN A 15 -33.55 -15.20 2.47
CA ASN A 15 -33.19 -16.61 2.69
C ASN A 15 -32.45 -17.23 1.47
N HIS A 16 -32.54 -16.62 0.30
CA HIS A 16 -31.84 -17.01 -0.92
C HIS A 16 -30.42 -16.47 -1.04
N ILE A 17 -30.01 -15.53 -0.15
CA ILE A 17 -28.65 -14.98 -0.15
C ILE A 17 -27.74 -15.85 0.71
N ILE A 18 -26.73 -16.44 0.09
CA ILE A 18 -25.67 -17.18 0.76
C ILE A 18 -24.58 -16.18 1.19
N TRP A 19 -24.32 -16.12 2.48
CA TRP A 19 -23.26 -15.29 3.04
C TRP A 19 -22.01 -16.12 3.27
N SER A 20 -20.93 -15.72 2.62
CA SER A 20 -19.61 -16.30 2.78
C SER A 20 -18.73 -15.43 3.66
N SER A 21 -17.99 -16.03 4.57
CA SER A 21 -16.99 -15.38 5.40
C SER A 21 -15.84 -16.36 5.65
N SER A 22 -14.71 -15.84 6.13
CA SER A 22 -13.58 -16.68 6.54
C SER A 22 -13.94 -17.69 7.65
N ASP A 23 -15.00 -17.42 8.42
CA ASP A 23 -15.46 -18.34 9.47
C ASP A 23 -16.36 -19.45 8.91
N THR A 24 -17.15 -19.16 7.87
CA THR A 24 -18.08 -20.14 7.25
C THR A 24 -17.42 -21.01 6.20
N THR A 25 -16.25 -20.59 5.67
CA THR A 25 -15.51 -21.32 4.64
C THR A 25 -14.20 -21.91 5.18
N LEU A 26 -14.03 -21.96 6.50
CA LEU A 26 -12.84 -22.54 7.10
C LEU A 26 -12.66 -23.99 6.66
N PRO A 27 -11.46 -24.41 6.23
CA PRO A 27 -11.18 -25.82 5.93
C PRO A 27 -11.48 -26.71 7.14
N LYS A 28 -11.93 -27.95 6.88
CA LYS A 28 -12.12 -28.94 7.95
C LYS A 28 -10.77 -29.19 8.63
N ASP A 29 -10.80 -29.39 9.91
CA ASP A 29 -9.64 -29.77 10.76
C ASP A 29 -8.54 -28.70 10.91
N ILE A 30 -8.81 -27.46 10.46
CA ILE A 30 -7.88 -26.32 10.65
C ILE A 30 -8.55 -25.27 11.51
N SER A 31 -7.88 -24.84 12.59
CA SER A 31 -8.38 -23.72 13.40
C SER A 31 -8.29 -22.40 12.63
N LYS A 32 -9.19 -21.46 12.95
CA LYS A 32 -9.12 -20.11 12.38
C LYS A 32 -7.74 -19.45 12.59
N LYS A 33 -7.15 -19.61 13.77
CA LYS A 33 -5.84 -19.07 14.11
C LYS A 33 -4.74 -19.61 13.19
N GLU A 34 -4.81 -20.89 12.83
CA GLU A 34 -3.86 -21.50 11.91
C GLU A 34 -4.11 -21.04 10.47
N PHE A 35 -5.38 -21.04 10.03
CA PHE A 35 -5.77 -20.55 8.69
C PHE A 35 -5.37 -19.09 8.49
N ASP A 36 -5.49 -18.24 9.50
CA ASP A 36 -5.12 -16.82 9.44
C ASP A 36 -3.60 -16.58 9.33
N LYS A 37 -2.75 -17.60 9.44
CA LYS A 37 -1.32 -17.49 9.12
C LYS A 37 -1.03 -17.48 7.62
N ASN A 38 -1.91 -18.03 6.82
CA ASN A 38 -1.76 -18.05 5.36
C ASN A 38 -1.83 -16.64 4.75
N PRO A 39 -1.23 -16.44 3.56
CA PRO A 39 -1.33 -15.20 2.81
C PRO A 39 -2.79 -14.77 2.59
N VAL A 40 -3.05 -13.48 2.62
CA VAL A 40 -4.42 -12.95 2.52
C VAL A 40 -5.08 -13.32 1.18
N LEU A 41 -4.32 -13.33 0.09
CA LEU A 41 -4.85 -13.71 -1.23
C LEU A 41 -5.24 -15.19 -1.28
N ASP A 42 -4.45 -16.07 -0.66
CA ASP A 42 -4.78 -17.51 -0.60
C ASP A 42 -6.04 -17.75 0.23
N ARG A 43 -6.20 -17.01 1.33
CA ARG A 43 -7.42 -17.08 2.15
C ARG A 43 -8.66 -16.58 1.37
N PHE A 44 -8.53 -15.51 0.61
CA PHE A 44 -9.62 -15.01 -0.25
C PHE A 44 -9.92 -15.98 -1.39
N LYS A 45 -8.89 -16.54 -2.03
CA LYS A 45 -9.05 -17.57 -3.03
C LYS A 45 -9.85 -18.75 -2.47
N HIS A 46 -9.43 -19.31 -1.35
CA HIS A 46 -10.13 -20.40 -0.68
C HIS A 46 -11.59 -20.05 -0.37
N GLN A 47 -11.83 -18.84 0.18
CA GLN A 47 -13.18 -18.38 0.49
C GLN A 47 -14.08 -18.30 -0.77
N LEU A 48 -13.56 -17.76 -1.85
CA LEU A 48 -14.29 -17.62 -3.11
C LEU A 48 -14.59 -18.99 -3.73
N GLU A 49 -13.59 -19.86 -3.83
CA GLU A 49 -13.73 -21.20 -4.42
C GLU A 49 -14.68 -22.08 -3.61
N THR A 50 -14.59 -22.06 -2.29
CA THR A 50 -15.54 -22.77 -1.40
C THR A 50 -16.97 -22.24 -1.56
N SER A 51 -17.12 -20.97 -1.98
CA SER A 51 -18.42 -20.35 -2.26
C SER A 51 -18.87 -20.55 -3.72
N GLY A 52 -18.19 -21.39 -4.51
CA GLY A 52 -18.55 -21.69 -5.90
C GLY A 52 -18.10 -20.66 -6.94
N ILE A 53 -17.26 -19.70 -6.54
CA ILE A 53 -16.75 -18.64 -7.43
C ILE A 53 -15.40 -19.06 -8.01
N LYS A 54 -15.28 -19.10 -9.34
CA LYS A 54 -14.01 -19.39 -10.02
C LYS A 54 -13.03 -18.23 -9.87
N THR A 55 -11.78 -18.53 -9.49
CA THR A 55 -10.76 -17.52 -9.16
C THR A 55 -9.65 -17.39 -10.19
N ASN A 56 -9.66 -18.15 -11.27
CA ASN A 56 -8.60 -18.18 -12.28
C ASN A 56 -8.29 -16.83 -12.96
N LYS A 57 -9.18 -15.83 -12.84
CA LYS A 57 -8.99 -14.49 -13.43
C LYS A 57 -9.05 -13.34 -12.42
N VAL A 58 -9.22 -13.62 -11.13
CA VAL A 58 -9.50 -12.56 -10.13
C VAL A 58 -8.47 -12.48 -8.99
N MET A 59 -7.51 -13.42 -8.93
CA MET A 59 -6.54 -13.45 -7.84
C MET A 59 -5.24 -12.69 -8.12
N ILE A 60 -5.12 -12.07 -9.30
CA ILE A 60 -4.05 -11.11 -9.60
C ILE A 60 -4.68 -9.72 -9.61
N PRO A 61 -4.59 -8.98 -8.50
CA PRO A 61 -5.18 -7.65 -8.44
C PRO A 61 -4.53 -6.72 -9.46
N ASP A 62 -5.37 -6.04 -10.21
CA ASP A 62 -4.99 -4.95 -11.12
C ASP A 62 -5.75 -3.70 -10.70
N PHE A 63 -5.04 -2.60 -10.44
CA PHE A 63 -5.63 -1.34 -10.02
C PHE A 63 -5.62 -0.27 -11.11
N ASN A 64 -5.18 -0.60 -12.33
CA ASN A 64 -5.09 0.35 -13.45
C ASN A 64 -6.44 0.97 -13.84
N TRP A 65 -7.54 0.27 -13.62
CA TRP A 65 -8.89 0.76 -13.88
C TRP A 65 -9.26 2.01 -13.05
N ALA A 66 -8.59 2.23 -11.93
CA ALA A 66 -8.87 3.37 -11.05
C ALA A 66 -8.17 4.66 -11.52
N CYS A 67 -7.20 4.56 -12.43
CA CYS A 67 -6.43 5.73 -12.88
C CYS A 67 -7.28 6.72 -13.68
N GLN A 68 -7.02 8.01 -13.50
CA GLN A 68 -7.63 9.11 -14.24
C GLN A 68 -6.57 10.11 -14.70
N ASN A 69 -6.91 11.06 -15.57
CA ASN A 69 -5.99 12.13 -15.95
C ASN A 69 -5.68 13.03 -14.75
N ILE A 70 -4.39 13.35 -14.55
CA ILE A 70 -3.85 14.27 -13.53
C ILE A 70 -2.88 15.30 -14.12
N ASP A 71 -2.96 15.59 -15.40
CA ASP A 71 -2.02 16.51 -16.08
C ASP A 71 -1.99 17.89 -15.41
N GLU A 72 -3.12 18.41 -14.97
CA GLU A 72 -3.18 19.67 -14.23
C GLU A 72 -2.34 19.64 -12.95
N ILE A 73 -2.42 18.53 -12.19
CA ILE A 73 -1.62 18.33 -10.98
C ILE A 73 -0.15 18.20 -11.34
N LYS A 74 0.19 17.38 -12.33
CA LYS A 74 1.58 17.17 -12.78
C LYS A 74 2.20 18.47 -13.26
N ASN A 75 1.47 19.25 -14.06
CA ASN A 75 1.93 20.55 -14.57
C ASN A 75 2.14 21.56 -13.43
N LYS A 76 1.18 21.66 -12.50
CA LYS A 76 1.26 22.55 -11.34
C LYS A 76 2.51 22.30 -10.49
N PHE A 77 2.86 21.04 -10.25
CA PHE A 77 4.00 20.64 -9.44
C PHE A 77 5.25 20.32 -10.27
N LYS A 78 5.21 20.49 -11.61
CA LYS A 78 6.29 20.22 -12.56
C LYS A 78 6.84 18.78 -12.45
N LEU A 79 5.95 17.79 -12.24
CA LEU A 79 6.31 16.40 -12.02
C LEU A 79 6.65 15.70 -13.35
N ASN A 80 7.94 15.49 -13.60
CA ASN A 80 8.42 14.69 -14.73
C ASN A 80 8.95 13.33 -14.26
N LYS A 81 10.00 13.33 -13.44
CA LYS A 81 10.61 12.12 -12.87
C LYS A 81 10.63 12.28 -11.35
N TYR A 82 9.91 11.43 -10.64
CA TYR A 82 9.73 11.61 -9.20
C TYR A 82 9.67 10.30 -8.45
N ILE A 83 10.10 10.36 -7.20
CA ILE A 83 9.96 9.30 -6.20
C ILE A 83 8.85 9.71 -5.24
N ILE A 84 7.86 8.85 -5.05
CA ILE A 84 6.78 9.11 -4.11
C ILE A 84 7.00 8.35 -2.80
N LEU A 85 6.87 9.06 -1.68
CA LEU A 85 7.03 8.51 -0.35
C LEU A 85 5.69 8.49 0.39
N PHE A 86 5.44 7.40 1.14
CA PHE A 86 4.30 7.28 2.05
C PHE A 86 4.80 7.07 3.48
N PRO A 87 5.23 8.16 4.16
CA PRO A 87 5.88 8.10 5.47
C PRO A 87 4.88 8.01 6.63
N PHE A 88 3.60 8.20 6.36
CA PHE A 88 2.57 8.22 7.39
C PHE A 88 1.92 6.84 7.57
N CYS A 89 1.23 6.67 8.67
CA CYS A 89 0.43 5.48 8.95
C CYS A 89 -0.71 5.87 9.91
N SER A 90 -1.64 4.95 10.13
CA SER A 90 -2.72 5.16 11.10
C SER A 90 -2.15 5.58 12.46
N PRO A 91 -2.70 6.61 13.11
CA PRO A 91 -2.23 7.11 14.42
C PRO A 91 -2.15 6.02 15.51
N HIS A 92 -2.99 4.99 15.40
CA HIS A 92 -3.02 3.87 16.36
C HIS A 92 -1.97 2.78 16.06
N LEU A 93 -1.20 2.89 14.97
CA LEU A 93 -0.26 1.88 14.51
C LEU A 93 1.14 2.48 14.28
N THR A 94 1.63 3.25 15.23
CA THR A 94 2.94 3.93 15.14
C THR A 94 4.10 2.96 14.94
N ILE A 95 3.95 1.69 15.33
CA ILE A 95 4.90 0.61 15.07
C ILE A 95 5.17 0.38 13.57
N LYS A 96 4.28 0.86 12.68
CA LYS A 96 4.44 0.81 11.23
C LYS A 96 5.26 1.97 10.67
N LYS A 97 5.56 2.98 11.47
CA LYS A 97 6.23 4.20 10.99
C LYS A 97 7.74 4.02 10.99
N TRP A 98 8.35 4.13 9.82
CA TRP A 98 9.80 4.26 9.70
C TRP A 98 10.21 5.72 9.93
N PRO A 99 11.15 6.03 10.86
CA PRO A 99 11.40 7.41 11.25
C PRO A 99 12.45 8.13 10.39
N HIS A 100 13.12 7.44 9.47
CA HIS A 100 14.32 7.96 8.80
C HIS A 100 14.10 8.50 7.38
N TYR A 101 12.86 8.85 7.01
CA TYR A 101 12.54 9.35 5.66
C TYR A 101 13.37 10.57 5.26
N ASN A 102 13.55 11.55 6.14
CA ASN A 102 14.34 12.75 5.81
C ASN A 102 15.81 12.42 5.50
N LYS A 103 16.42 11.53 6.26
CA LYS A 103 17.79 11.06 5.97
C LYS A 103 17.87 10.33 4.63
N PHE A 104 16.88 9.51 4.31
CA PHE A 104 16.78 8.86 3.00
C PHE A 104 16.64 9.90 1.88
N ILE A 105 15.80 10.92 2.04
CA ILE A 105 15.64 12.04 1.09
C ILE A 105 16.97 12.74 0.84
N ASP A 106 17.72 13.05 1.91
CA ASP A 106 19.03 13.69 1.80
C ASP A 106 20.01 12.82 1.00
N MET A 107 20.03 11.50 1.22
CA MET A 107 20.87 10.56 0.46
C MET A 107 20.48 10.54 -1.04
N VAL A 108 19.19 10.52 -1.36
CA VAL A 108 18.72 10.58 -2.76
C VAL A 108 19.15 11.88 -3.41
N LYS A 109 18.92 13.02 -2.77
CA LYS A 109 19.33 14.35 -3.28
C LYS A 109 20.83 14.46 -3.48
N ASN A 110 21.64 13.92 -2.57
CA ASN A 110 23.09 13.94 -2.67
C ASN A 110 23.60 13.08 -3.85
N GLN A 111 23.02 11.89 -4.06
CA GLN A 111 23.44 10.96 -5.10
C GLN A 111 22.93 11.35 -6.49
N PHE A 112 21.67 11.73 -6.58
CA PHE A 112 20.96 11.93 -7.86
C PHE A 112 20.71 13.41 -8.19
N LYS A 113 21.06 14.33 -7.28
CA LYS A 113 20.84 15.78 -7.44
C LYS A 113 19.38 16.08 -7.83
N ASP A 114 19.20 16.74 -8.97
CA ASP A 114 17.90 17.17 -9.47
C ASP A 114 17.26 16.14 -10.42
N GLU A 115 17.78 14.91 -10.46
CA GLU A 115 17.23 13.87 -11.35
C GLU A 115 15.81 13.45 -10.94
N TYR A 116 15.53 13.45 -9.64
CA TYR A 116 14.22 13.05 -9.10
C TYR A 116 13.63 14.14 -8.22
N GLU A 117 12.40 14.52 -8.51
CA GLU A 117 11.59 15.23 -7.52
C GLU A 117 11.13 14.25 -6.42
N ILE A 118 11.26 14.63 -5.15
CA ILE A 118 10.79 13.80 -4.04
C ILE A 118 9.46 14.33 -3.54
N VAL A 119 8.43 13.50 -3.58
CA VAL A 119 7.07 13.90 -3.26
C VAL A 119 6.41 13.04 -2.20
N VAL A 120 5.43 13.60 -1.52
CA VAL A 120 4.48 12.89 -0.65
C VAL A 120 3.06 13.20 -1.08
N ALA A 121 2.15 12.24 -0.97
CA ALA A 121 0.72 12.44 -1.18
C ALA A 121 -0.03 12.05 0.10
N PRO A 122 -0.28 13.03 1.00
CA PRO A 122 -0.88 12.75 2.29
C PRO A 122 -2.37 12.46 2.19
N GLY A 123 -2.89 11.63 3.10
CA GLY A 123 -4.33 11.57 3.37
C GLY A 123 -4.83 12.85 4.07
N PRO A 124 -6.16 13.05 4.16
CA PRO A 124 -6.72 14.29 4.69
C PRO A 124 -6.23 14.67 6.10
N LEU A 125 -6.04 13.69 6.97
CA LEU A 125 -5.56 13.90 8.35
C LEU A 125 -4.03 14.00 8.45
N GLU A 126 -3.32 13.69 7.38
CA GLU A 126 -1.86 13.68 7.32
C GLU A 126 -1.28 14.99 6.76
N ILE A 127 -2.12 15.84 6.14
CA ILE A 127 -1.69 17.12 5.52
C ILE A 127 -0.86 17.97 6.50
N PRO A 128 -1.26 18.17 7.77
CA PRO A 128 -0.47 18.98 8.71
C PRO A 128 0.90 18.36 9.04
N MET A 129 1.05 17.05 8.85
CA MET A 129 2.28 16.32 9.18
C MET A 129 3.34 16.44 8.08
N THR A 130 2.95 16.85 6.87
CA THR A 130 3.88 16.97 5.73
C THR A 130 4.97 18.01 5.94
N LYS A 131 4.73 19.00 6.80
CA LYS A 131 5.74 20.03 7.18
C LYS A 131 7.02 19.43 7.78
N ASP A 132 6.92 18.22 8.34
CA ASP A 132 8.05 17.53 8.98
C ASP A 132 8.82 16.60 7.99
N ILE A 133 8.42 16.60 6.71
CA ILE A 133 9.04 15.78 5.66
C ILE A 133 9.63 16.71 4.59
N ASN A 134 10.91 16.55 4.27
CA ASN A 134 11.68 17.38 3.32
C ASN A 134 11.32 17.06 1.84
N ALA A 135 10.04 16.86 1.54
CA ALA A 135 9.51 16.51 0.23
C ALA A 135 8.36 17.43 -0.18
N VAL A 136 8.10 17.52 -1.48
CA VAL A 136 6.97 18.31 -2.01
C VAL A 136 5.66 17.60 -1.69
N SER A 137 4.73 18.30 -1.05
CA SER A 137 3.39 17.76 -0.74
C SER A 137 2.45 17.96 -1.93
N ILE A 138 2.00 16.86 -2.51
CA ILE A 138 1.08 16.89 -3.65
C ILE A 138 -0.36 16.94 -3.17
N LEU A 139 -1.01 18.03 -3.45
CA LEU A 139 -2.41 18.30 -3.07
C LEU A 139 -3.19 18.83 -4.28
N ASN A 140 -4.44 18.46 -4.40
CA ASN A 140 -5.35 19.06 -5.36
C ASN A 140 -6.17 20.17 -4.67
N ASN A 141 -5.92 21.44 -5.04
CA ASN A 141 -6.56 22.61 -4.46
C ASN A 141 -6.53 22.65 -2.91
N GLY A 142 -5.36 22.29 -2.33
CA GLY A 142 -5.16 22.26 -0.88
C GLY A 142 -5.77 21.04 -0.17
N LYS A 143 -6.38 20.11 -0.90
CA LYS A 143 -6.99 18.88 -0.38
C LYS A 143 -6.16 17.65 -0.75
N ALA A 144 -6.30 16.59 0.05
CA ALA A 144 -5.74 15.29 -0.31
C ALA A 144 -6.30 14.82 -1.66
N LEU A 145 -5.47 14.09 -2.41
CA LEU A 145 -5.87 13.49 -3.67
C LEU A 145 -7.01 12.48 -3.47
N THR A 146 -7.90 12.39 -4.44
CA THR A 146 -8.85 11.28 -4.56
C THR A 146 -8.09 9.97 -4.80
N ILE A 147 -8.76 8.83 -4.59
CA ILE A 147 -8.15 7.52 -4.85
C ILE A 147 -7.68 7.39 -6.30
N SER A 148 -8.45 7.91 -7.25
CA SER A 148 -8.12 7.84 -8.68
C SER A 148 -6.93 8.75 -9.06
N GLU A 149 -6.87 9.96 -8.50
CA GLU A 149 -5.72 10.86 -8.67
C GLU A 149 -4.46 10.25 -8.05
N LEU A 150 -4.58 9.69 -6.85
CA LEU A 150 -3.48 9.03 -6.17
C LEU A 150 -2.99 7.80 -6.93
N ALA A 151 -3.90 6.99 -7.49
CA ALA A 151 -3.55 5.83 -8.31
C ALA A 151 -2.70 6.24 -9.51
N THR A 152 -3.09 7.31 -10.23
CA THR A 152 -2.32 7.80 -11.36
C THR A 152 -0.98 8.39 -10.92
N LEU A 153 -0.96 9.18 -9.83
CA LEU A 153 0.29 9.72 -9.30
C LEU A 153 1.27 8.59 -8.93
N ILE A 154 0.78 7.50 -8.33
CA ILE A 154 1.60 6.32 -8.03
C ILE A 154 2.07 5.65 -9.32
N LYS A 155 1.16 5.41 -10.26
CA LYS A 155 1.46 4.70 -11.52
C LYS A 155 2.54 5.39 -12.32
N ASP A 156 2.53 6.71 -12.39
CA ASP A 156 3.47 7.53 -13.16
C ASP A 156 4.79 7.79 -12.40
N SER A 157 4.91 7.36 -11.14
CA SER A 157 6.13 7.55 -10.37
C SER A 157 7.27 6.66 -10.86
N SER A 158 8.50 7.14 -10.74
CA SER A 158 9.70 6.34 -11.02
C SER A 158 9.92 5.27 -9.95
N TYR A 159 9.56 5.57 -8.71
CA TYR A 159 9.73 4.66 -7.58
C TYR A 159 8.82 5.02 -6.41
N VAL A 160 8.45 4.02 -5.63
CA VAL A 160 7.64 4.19 -4.40
C VAL A 160 8.39 3.65 -3.19
N ILE A 161 8.43 4.44 -2.10
CA ILE A 161 8.86 3.93 -0.79
C ILE A 161 7.77 4.21 0.24
N ALA A 162 7.29 3.17 0.89
CA ALA A 162 6.12 3.24 1.74
C ALA A 162 6.25 2.43 3.03
N ASN A 163 5.65 2.89 4.10
CA ASN A 163 5.27 2.02 5.21
C ASN A 163 4.17 1.04 4.75
N ASP A 164 3.87 -0.01 5.54
CA ASP A 164 2.73 -0.92 5.28
C ASP A 164 1.39 -0.18 5.41
N THR A 165 0.92 0.37 4.29
CA THR A 165 -0.28 1.23 4.18
C THR A 165 -1.05 0.96 2.90
N GLY A 166 -2.27 1.51 2.80
CA GLY A 166 -3.09 1.39 1.59
C GLY A 166 -2.38 1.79 0.29
N PRO A 167 -1.69 2.95 0.23
CA PRO A 167 -0.91 3.35 -0.94
C PRO A 167 0.20 2.36 -1.34
N ALA A 168 0.83 1.66 -0.39
CA ALA A 168 1.81 0.61 -0.71
C ALA A 168 1.16 -0.56 -1.47
N HIS A 169 -0.04 -0.98 -1.05
CA HIS A 169 -0.81 -2.00 -1.77
C HIS A 169 -1.26 -1.52 -3.14
N MET A 170 -1.69 -0.24 -3.27
CA MET A 170 -2.00 0.35 -4.58
C MET A 170 -0.77 0.28 -5.51
N ALA A 171 0.41 0.68 -5.03
CA ALA A 171 1.65 0.64 -5.80
C ALA A 171 1.98 -0.79 -6.28
N ALA A 172 1.87 -1.78 -5.39
CA ALA A 172 2.08 -3.17 -5.74
C ALA A 172 1.11 -3.67 -6.83
N HIS A 173 -0.17 -3.25 -6.76
CA HIS A 173 -1.20 -3.66 -7.73
C HIS A 173 -1.23 -2.82 -9.01
N LEU A 174 -0.52 -1.70 -9.05
CA LEU A 174 -0.23 -0.92 -10.26
C LEU A 174 1.02 -1.40 -10.97
N GLY A 175 1.80 -2.32 -10.36
CA GLY A 175 3.01 -2.88 -10.95
C GLY A 175 4.21 -1.92 -10.97
N VAL A 176 4.19 -0.84 -10.18
CA VAL A 176 5.28 0.13 -10.14
C VAL A 176 6.48 -0.40 -9.35
N LYS A 177 7.67 0.12 -9.66
CA LYS A 177 8.88 -0.18 -8.89
C LYS A 177 8.76 0.42 -7.48
N GLY A 178 9.10 -0.35 -6.46
CA GLY A 178 9.06 0.19 -5.10
C GLY A 178 9.45 -0.76 -3.98
N LEU A 179 9.54 -0.16 -2.80
CA LEU A 179 9.80 -0.84 -1.54
C LEU A 179 8.72 -0.51 -0.52
N THR A 180 8.30 -1.52 0.22
CA THR A 180 7.48 -1.34 1.41
C THR A 180 8.25 -1.82 2.65
N LEU A 181 8.09 -1.08 3.76
CA LEU A 181 8.86 -1.28 4.98
C LEU A 181 7.97 -1.90 6.05
N PHE A 182 8.34 -3.09 6.52
CA PHE A 182 7.62 -3.85 7.53
C PHE A 182 8.41 -3.96 8.83
N GLY A 183 7.74 -3.66 9.94
CA GLY A 183 8.18 -4.02 11.28
C GLY A 183 7.59 -5.36 11.74
N SER A 184 7.52 -5.57 13.05
CA SER A 184 7.02 -6.81 13.65
C SER A 184 5.48 -6.96 13.65
N HIS A 185 4.73 -5.95 13.25
CA HIS A 185 3.25 -5.95 13.31
C HIS A 185 2.58 -6.95 12.35
N THR A 186 3.22 -7.24 11.21
CA THR A 186 2.81 -8.25 10.24
C THR A 186 3.98 -8.58 9.31
N THR A 187 3.77 -9.42 8.29
CA THR A 187 4.79 -9.74 7.29
C THR A 187 4.30 -9.45 5.88
N ALA A 188 5.23 -9.11 4.98
CA ALA A 188 4.96 -8.93 3.56
C ALA A 188 4.30 -10.19 2.94
N TYR A 189 4.75 -11.38 3.37
CA TYR A 189 4.16 -12.67 2.99
C TYR A 189 2.67 -12.75 3.38
N LYS A 190 2.35 -12.46 4.65
CA LYS A 190 0.98 -12.57 5.17
C LYS A 190 0.01 -11.62 4.46
N VAL A 191 0.44 -10.43 4.12
CA VAL A 191 -0.40 -9.45 3.42
C VAL A 191 -0.33 -9.57 1.90
N SER A 192 0.48 -10.48 1.37
CA SER A 192 0.63 -10.77 -0.06
C SER A 192 0.97 -9.53 -0.90
N ILE A 193 1.87 -8.66 -0.42
CA ILE A 193 2.12 -7.37 -1.08
C ILE A 193 3.20 -7.47 -2.17
N GLU A 194 4.17 -8.40 -2.05
CA GLU A 194 5.27 -8.46 -3.00
C GLU A 194 4.83 -8.82 -4.41
N ARG A 195 5.41 -8.14 -5.39
CA ARG A 195 5.24 -8.33 -6.83
C ARG A 195 6.61 -8.34 -7.52
N GLU A 196 6.62 -8.55 -8.82
CA GLU A 196 7.85 -8.52 -9.62
C GLU A 196 8.68 -7.27 -9.35
N ASN A 197 8.06 -6.10 -9.46
CA ASN A 197 8.72 -4.80 -9.30
C ASN A 197 8.56 -4.18 -7.90
N PHE A 198 7.75 -4.76 -7.02
CA PHE A 198 7.46 -4.19 -5.70
C PHE A 198 7.88 -5.15 -4.60
N LYS A 199 8.90 -4.77 -3.83
CA LYS A 199 9.53 -5.63 -2.83
C LYS A 199 9.33 -5.13 -1.41
N ALA A 200 9.62 -5.96 -0.43
CA ALA A 200 9.54 -5.61 0.98
C ALA A 200 10.91 -5.68 1.68
N ILE A 201 11.11 -4.79 2.65
CA ILE A 201 12.14 -4.93 3.68
C ILE A 201 11.43 -5.27 4.98
N GLN A 202 11.72 -6.45 5.53
CA GLN A 202 11.16 -6.93 6.78
C GLN A 202 12.21 -6.86 7.89
N VAL A 203 11.88 -6.17 8.99
CA VAL A 203 12.73 -6.08 10.19
C VAL A 203 11.90 -6.24 11.45
N ALA A 204 12.52 -6.58 12.57
CA ALA A 204 11.82 -6.65 13.85
C ALA A 204 11.40 -5.28 14.39
N ASP A 205 12.20 -4.22 14.10
CA ASP A 205 11.98 -2.88 14.58
C ASP A 205 12.37 -1.86 13.48
N LEU A 206 11.41 -1.09 13.00
CA LEU A 206 11.63 -0.07 11.97
C LEU A 206 12.55 1.07 12.45
N ASN A 207 12.65 1.33 13.74
CA ASN A 207 13.59 2.32 14.26
C ASN A 207 15.05 1.91 14.04
N LYS A 208 15.31 0.59 13.92
CA LYS A 208 16.65 0.03 13.66
C LYS A 208 16.96 -0.17 12.18
N LEU A 209 15.97 0.01 11.31
CA LEU A 209 16.21 -0.03 9.87
C LEU A 209 16.89 1.26 9.43
N THR A 210 18.17 1.17 9.09
CA THR A 210 18.95 2.35 8.74
C THR A 210 18.58 2.91 7.36
N PRO A 211 18.70 4.22 7.12
CA PRO A 211 18.45 4.81 5.80
C PRO A 211 19.39 4.28 4.72
N GLU A 212 20.65 3.95 5.08
CA GLU A 212 21.63 3.37 4.17
C GLU A 212 21.15 2.03 3.59
N LYS A 213 20.58 1.16 4.43
CA LYS A 213 20.05 -0.12 3.99
C LYS A 213 18.85 0.03 3.02
N VAL A 214 17.98 0.99 3.29
CA VAL A 214 16.85 1.29 2.40
C VAL A 214 17.36 1.89 1.09
N PHE A 215 18.35 2.78 1.18
CA PHE A 215 18.98 3.44 0.04
C PHE A 215 19.73 2.43 -0.87
N GLU A 216 20.51 1.53 -0.29
CA GLU A 216 21.17 0.44 -1.02
C GLU A 216 20.16 -0.42 -1.79
N LYS A 217 19.05 -0.81 -1.13
CA LYS A 217 18.01 -1.59 -1.78
C LYS A 217 17.30 -0.82 -2.88
N PHE A 218 17.04 0.46 -2.66
CA PHE A 218 16.49 1.36 -3.68
C PHE A 218 17.40 1.45 -4.90
N THR A 219 18.67 1.79 -4.72
CA THR A 219 19.63 1.97 -5.84
C THR A 219 19.86 0.68 -6.61
N SER A 220 19.93 -0.47 -5.93
CA SER A 220 20.09 -1.78 -6.60
C SER A 220 18.88 -2.19 -7.43
N SER A 221 17.70 -1.61 -7.18
CA SER A 221 16.45 -1.90 -7.91
C SER A 221 16.13 -0.90 -9.02
N LEU A 222 16.92 0.15 -9.19
CA LEU A 222 16.78 1.08 -10.32
C LEU A 222 17.29 0.48 -11.64
N ASN A 223 18.30 -0.37 -11.55
CA ASN A 223 18.85 -1.14 -12.68
C ASN A 223 17.93 -2.32 -13.00
#